data_caaf769ccc53d75aed59b896195cee32
#
_entry.id   caaf769ccc53d75aed59b896195cee32
#
_cell.length_a   1.000
_cell.length_b   1.000
_cell.length_c   1.000
_cell.angle_alpha   90.00
_cell.angle_beta   90.00
_cell.angle_gamma   90.00
#
_symmetry.space_group_name_H-M   'P 1'
#
loop_
_entity.id
_entity.type
_entity.pdbx_description
1 polymer ?
#
loop_
_entity_poly.entity_id
_entity_poly.type
_entity_poly.pdbx_seq_one_letter_code
_entity_poly.pdbx_strand_id
1 'polypeptide(L)'
;MSSSKKIQIYGKTYNLKSSSSEMDAEEVAGYVDSRMRELATARSKTSTLDLAILAALNIAQELLELKGQIEVKGELEEEKIRQLVATLDKEL
;
A
#
# COMPACT_ATOMS: atom_id res chain seq x y z
N MET A 1 14.10 22.10 8.07
CA MET A 1 15.03 21.48 7.15
C MET A 1 14.50 20.19 6.60
N SER A 2 14.42 20.12 5.30
CA SER A 2 14.01 18.88 4.68
C SER A 2 15.21 17.95 4.66
N SER A 3 15.10 16.82 5.30
CA SER A 3 16.13 15.82 5.27
C SER A 3 15.74 14.77 4.24
N SER A 4 16.69 14.34 3.43
CA SER A 4 16.47 13.25 2.53
C SER A 4 16.91 11.96 3.24
N LYS A 5 16.14 10.92 3.08
CA LYS A 5 16.47 9.61 3.63
C LYS A 5 16.68 8.64 2.51
N LYS A 6 17.66 7.77 2.70
CA LYS A 6 17.91 6.70 1.75
C LYS A 6 17.10 5.49 2.15
N ILE A 7 16.35 4.95 1.21
CA ILE A 7 15.57 3.73 1.43
C ILE A 7 15.98 2.71 0.39
N GLN A 8 15.80 1.44 0.72
CA GLN A 8 16.05 0.36 -0.21
C GLN A 8 14.77 -0.40 -0.46
N ILE A 9 14.43 -0.58 -1.72
CA ILE A 9 13.29 -1.36 -2.14
C ILE A 9 13.73 -2.30 -3.24
N TYR A 10 13.57 -3.57 -3.02
CA TYR A 10 13.88 -4.62 -3.97
C TYR A 10 15.29 -4.49 -4.56
N GLY A 11 16.26 -4.25 -3.67
CA GLY A 11 17.66 -4.18 -4.03
C GLY A 11 18.13 -2.85 -4.59
N LYS A 12 17.26 -1.88 -4.74
CA LYS A 12 17.64 -0.56 -5.24
C LYS A 12 17.49 0.50 -4.17
N THR A 13 18.38 1.48 -4.21
CA THR A 13 18.40 2.57 -3.25
C THR A 13 17.76 3.81 -3.86
N TYR A 14 16.89 4.44 -3.09
CA TYR A 14 16.20 5.66 -3.49
C TYR A 14 16.36 6.72 -2.41
N ASN A 15 16.42 7.97 -2.83
CA ASN A 15 16.46 9.09 -1.92
C ASN A 15 15.07 9.70 -1.83
N LEU A 16 14.53 9.75 -0.62
CA LEU A 16 13.23 10.36 -0.39
C LEU A 16 13.39 11.62 0.42
N LYS A 17 12.73 12.67 -0.04
CA LYS A 17 12.56 13.87 0.77
C LYS A 17 11.31 13.67 1.61
N SER A 18 11.50 13.68 2.91
CA SER A 18 10.38 13.52 3.82
C SER A 18 10.00 14.88 4.38
N SER A 19 8.77 15.28 4.15
CA SER A 19 8.22 16.48 4.74
C SER A 19 7.51 16.21 6.05
N SER A 20 7.24 14.96 6.34
CA SER A 20 6.58 14.55 7.57
C SER A 20 7.51 13.71 8.41
N SER A 21 7.63 14.04 9.68
CA SER A 21 8.46 13.31 10.60
C SER A 21 7.73 12.14 11.27
N GLU A 22 6.44 12.02 11.05
CA GLU A 22 5.66 11.01 11.75
C GLU A 22 5.81 9.61 11.18
N MET A 23 6.12 9.51 9.91
CA MET A 23 6.27 8.22 9.27
C MET A 23 7.74 7.87 9.08
N ASP A 24 8.10 6.66 9.47
CA ASP A 24 9.43 6.15 9.24
C ASP A 24 9.54 5.67 7.80
N ALA A 25 10.36 6.37 7.02
CA ALA A 25 10.54 6.05 5.61
C ALA A 25 11.08 4.63 5.41
N GLU A 26 11.93 4.17 6.33
CA GLU A 26 12.48 2.82 6.23
C GLU A 26 11.39 1.77 6.47
N GLU A 27 10.49 2.03 7.39
CA GLU A 27 9.39 1.12 7.67
C GLU A 27 8.46 1.04 6.47
N VAL A 28 8.14 2.18 5.88
CA VAL A 28 7.29 2.23 4.70
C VAL A 28 7.95 1.49 3.53
N ALA A 29 9.23 1.75 3.32
CA ALA A 29 9.98 1.09 2.25
C ALA A 29 10.05 -0.43 2.48
N GLY A 30 10.23 -0.84 3.72
CA GLY A 30 10.26 -2.27 4.07
C GLY A 30 8.94 -2.94 3.77
N TYR A 31 7.84 -2.25 3.97
CA TYR A 31 6.52 -2.77 3.66
C TYR A 31 6.36 -3.04 2.16
N VAL A 32 6.76 -2.08 1.33
CA VAL A 32 6.71 -2.23 -0.12
C VAL A 32 7.64 -3.36 -0.57
N ASP A 33 8.86 -3.37 -0.04
CA ASP A 33 9.85 -4.41 -0.36
C ASP A 33 9.30 -5.80 -0.06
N SER A 34 8.71 -5.97 1.11
CA SER A 34 8.12 -7.25 1.49
C SER A 34 7.03 -7.70 0.55
N ARG A 35 6.17 -6.78 0.14
CA ARG A 35 5.11 -7.12 -0.80
C ARG A 35 5.64 -7.54 -2.14
N MET A 36 6.66 -6.83 -2.64
CA MET A 36 7.28 -7.19 -3.91
C MET A 36 7.92 -8.57 -3.84
N ARG A 37 8.58 -8.88 -2.72
CA ARG A 37 9.23 -10.19 -2.56
C ARG A 37 8.21 -11.32 -2.46
N GLU A 38 7.11 -11.09 -1.77
CA GLU A 38 6.03 -12.07 -1.71
C GLU A 38 5.46 -12.36 -3.09
N LEU A 39 5.23 -11.32 -3.88
CA LEU A 39 4.70 -11.47 -5.22
C LEU A 39 5.71 -12.17 -6.13
N ALA A 40 6.99 -11.86 -5.96
CA ALA A 40 8.04 -12.50 -6.76
C ALA A 40 8.10 -14.00 -6.49
N THR A 41 7.86 -14.42 -5.24
CA THR A 41 7.84 -15.83 -4.88
C THR A 41 6.69 -16.55 -5.56
N ALA A 42 5.52 -15.90 -5.63
CA ALA A 42 4.34 -16.50 -6.23
C ALA A 42 4.37 -16.47 -7.76
N ARG A 43 5.11 -15.53 -8.33
CA ARG A 43 5.14 -15.31 -9.78
C ARG A 43 6.58 -15.28 -10.28
N SER A 44 7.07 -16.40 -10.75
CA SER A 44 8.39 -16.44 -11.38
C SER A 44 8.31 -15.73 -12.73
N LYS A 45 9.38 -15.09 -13.14
CA LYS A 45 9.49 -14.40 -14.44
C LYS A 45 8.66 -13.12 -14.57
N THR A 46 8.37 -12.47 -13.46
CA THR A 46 7.70 -11.18 -13.47
C THR A 46 8.77 -10.09 -13.37
N SER A 47 8.65 -9.04 -14.19
CA SER A 47 9.60 -7.95 -14.16
C SER A 47 9.49 -7.16 -12.86
N THR A 48 10.56 -6.47 -12.49
CA THR A 48 10.54 -5.62 -11.31
C THR A 48 9.46 -4.55 -11.40
N LEU A 49 9.28 -3.98 -12.59
CA LEU A 49 8.23 -2.98 -12.79
C LEU A 49 6.85 -3.56 -12.52
N ASP A 50 6.58 -4.74 -13.05
CA ASP A 50 5.29 -5.39 -12.83
C ASP A 50 5.08 -5.75 -11.37
N LEU A 51 6.13 -6.18 -10.69
CA LEU A 51 6.05 -6.47 -9.27
C LEU A 51 5.71 -5.20 -8.47
N ALA A 52 6.29 -4.08 -8.85
CA ALA A 52 6.00 -2.81 -8.19
C ALA A 52 4.55 -2.40 -8.40
N ILE A 53 4.05 -2.57 -9.61
CA ILE A 53 2.66 -2.23 -9.91
C ILE A 53 1.71 -3.14 -9.15
N LEU A 54 1.97 -4.45 -9.14
CA LEU A 54 1.15 -5.39 -8.40
C LEU A 54 1.19 -5.12 -6.89
N ALA A 55 2.36 -4.77 -6.37
CA ALA A 55 2.49 -4.42 -4.97
C ALA A 55 1.70 -3.15 -4.65
N ALA A 56 1.74 -2.16 -5.54
CA ALA A 56 0.97 -0.94 -5.35
C ALA A 56 -0.52 -1.22 -5.31
N LEU A 57 -1.01 -2.05 -6.22
CA LEU A 57 -2.42 -2.43 -6.24
C LEU A 57 -2.81 -3.18 -4.97
N ASN A 58 -1.96 -4.09 -4.53
CA ASN A 58 -2.21 -4.88 -3.33
C ASN A 58 -2.29 -3.97 -2.10
N ILE A 59 -1.36 -3.04 -1.97
CA ILE A 59 -1.33 -2.12 -0.83
C ILE A 59 -2.51 -1.15 -0.89
N ALA A 60 -2.83 -0.65 -2.07
CA ALA A 60 -3.98 0.23 -2.24
C ALA A 60 -5.28 -0.47 -1.85
N GLN A 61 -5.42 -1.74 -2.22
CA GLN A 61 -6.58 -2.52 -1.84
C GLN A 61 -6.69 -2.64 -0.31
N GLU A 62 -5.59 -2.94 0.34
CA GLU A 62 -5.58 -3.00 1.80
C GLU A 62 -5.98 -1.66 2.42
N LEU A 63 -5.47 -0.58 1.86
CA LEU A 63 -5.80 0.75 2.35
C LEU A 63 -7.29 1.04 2.23
N LEU A 64 -7.88 0.72 1.09
CA LEU A 64 -9.30 0.95 0.88
C LEU A 64 -10.17 0.09 1.79
N GLU A 65 -9.75 -1.14 2.03
CA GLU A 65 -10.44 -2.01 2.97
C GLU A 65 -10.39 -1.46 4.39
N LEU A 66 -9.23 -0.98 4.80
CA LEU A 66 -9.08 -0.38 6.13
C LEU A 66 -9.91 0.89 6.27
N LYS A 67 -9.95 1.71 5.23
CA LYS A 67 -10.79 2.90 5.24
C LYS A 67 -12.26 2.55 5.39
N GLY A 68 -12.69 1.52 4.68
CA GLY A 68 -14.06 1.04 4.79
C GLY A 68 -14.39 0.58 6.20
N GLN A 69 -13.46 -0.15 6.83
CA GLN A 69 -13.65 -0.62 8.19
C GLN A 69 -13.73 0.54 9.18
N ILE A 70 -12.89 1.53 9.01
CA ILE A 70 -12.90 2.70 9.88
C ILE A 70 -14.22 3.46 9.74
N GLU A 71 -14.67 3.67 8.52
CA GLU A 71 -15.93 4.35 8.28
C GLU A 71 -17.11 3.59 8.86
N VAL A 72 -17.10 2.28 8.70
CA VAL A 72 -18.14 1.42 9.25
C VAL A 72 -18.17 1.52 10.79
N LYS A 73 -17.01 1.44 11.42
CA LYS A 73 -16.93 1.56 12.87
C LYS A 73 -17.35 2.93 13.36
N GLY A 74 -16.99 3.96 12.59
CA GLY A 74 -17.32 5.32 12.98
C GLY A 74 -18.80 5.63 12.94
N GLU A 75 -19.53 4.99 12.03
CA GLU A 75 -20.93 5.28 11.82
C GLU A 75 -21.87 4.22 12.33
N LEU A 76 -21.40 3.01 12.53
CA LEU A 76 -22.20 1.89 13.06
C LEU A 76 -23.50 1.65 12.29
N GLU A 77 -23.52 1.92 10.99
CA GLU A 77 -24.68 1.74 10.17
C GLU A 77 -24.47 0.64 9.13
N GLU A 78 -25.33 -0.36 9.17
CA GLU A 78 -25.25 -1.46 8.21
C GLU A 78 -25.49 -1.01 6.77
N GLU A 79 -26.33 -0.01 6.58
CA GLU A 79 -26.60 0.48 5.24
C GLU A 79 -25.36 1.02 4.57
N LYS A 80 -24.52 1.72 5.32
CA LYS A 80 -23.28 2.23 4.77
C LYS A 80 -22.29 1.14 4.44
N ILE A 81 -22.28 0.08 5.22
CA ILE A 81 -21.45 -1.09 4.91
C ILE A 81 -21.86 -1.65 3.56
N ARG A 82 -23.14 -1.79 3.33
CA ARG A 82 -23.66 -2.32 2.07
C ARG A 82 -23.34 -1.41 0.91
N GLN A 83 -23.46 -0.10 1.11
CA GLN A 83 -23.15 0.86 0.07
C GLN A 83 -21.68 0.84 -0.30
N LEU A 84 -20.79 0.75 0.68
CA LEU A 84 -19.37 0.67 0.42
C LEU A 84 -18.99 -0.57 -0.37
N VAL A 85 -19.54 -1.71 0.04
CA VAL A 85 -19.29 -2.96 -0.66
C VAL A 85 -19.80 -2.89 -2.08
N ALA A 86 -21.01 -2.38 -2.27
CA ALA A 86 -21.59 -2.24 -3.59
C ALA A 86 -20.76 -1.32 -4.47
N THR A 87 -20.27 -0.22 -3.93
CA THR A 87 -19.46 0.73 -4.68
C THR A 87 -18.14 0.09 -5.10
N LEU A 88 -17.49 -0.62 -4.19
CA LEU A 88 -16.25 -1.30 -4.53
C LEU A 88 -16.45 -2.36 -5.59
N ASP A 89 -17.53 -3.12 -5.49
CA ASP A 89 -17.83 -4.14 -6.48
C ASP A 89 -18.04 -3.55 -7.86
N LYS A 90 -18.65 -2.39 -7.95
CA LYS A 90 -18.88 -1.74 -9.22
C LYS A 90 -17.60 -1.21 -9.85
N GLU A 91 -16.66 -0.78 -9.04
CA GLU A 91 -15.40 -0.23 -9.53
C GLU A 91 -14.38 -1.30 -9.89
N LEU A 92 -14.53 -2.45 -9.34
CA LEU A 92 -13.64 -3.56 -9.63
C LEU A 92 -14.20 -4.43 -10.76
#